data_5d92846384c1d071fada24d5d3d5082e
#
_entry.id   5d92846384c1d071fada24d5d3d5082e
#
_cell.length_a   1.000
_cell.length_b   1.000
_cell.length_c   1.000
_cell.angle_alpha   90.00
_cell.angle_beta   90.00
_cell.angle_gamma   90.00
#
_symmetry.space_group_name_H-M   'P 1'
#
loop_
_entity.id
_entity.type
_entity.pdbx_description
1 polymer ?
#
loop_
_entity_poly.entity_id
_entity_poly.type
_entity_poly.pdbx_seq_one_letter_code
_entity_poly.pdbx_strand_id
1 'polypeptide(L)'
;LSAIKKFAGQTAIYGISTVAARFLNFFLTPIYVGLYSPKVYGIFSVMYSWASMLNALLAFGMETTYFRYLNKYENDKQKVYNNTFFTVSLIVLTFLLFSFLFVDDIATWIQRGNVNDPDYARYIKYFIYILAADALAVIPFAKVRADGRPVRYSIIKFINILTFIGLNLLFIVVFPLIIKEGWFGAEYLTGWYREGWVGYVFVSNLIASLVTLLLLTP
;
A
#
# COMPACT_ATOMS: atom_id res chain seq x y z
N LEU A 1 -2.22 5.36 -37.85
CA LEU A 1 -2.52 6.58 -37.05
C LEU A 1 -3.48 6.28 -35.88
N SER A 2 -4.48 5.39 -36.06
CA SER A 2 -5.42 5.01 -34.99
C SER A 2 -4.77 4.19 -33.86
N ALA A 3 -3.88 3.25 -34.20
CA ALA A 3 -3.16 2.42 -33.22
C ALA A 3 -2.18 3.25 -32.36
N ILE A 4 -1.48 4.20 -32.96
CA ILE A 4 -0.56 5.11 -32.26
C ILE A 4 -1.36 6.01 -31.31
N LYS A 5 -2.48 6.58 -31.76
CA LYS A 5 -3.36 7.40 -30.90
C LYS A 5 -3.91 6.60 -29.72
N LYS A 6 -4.34 5.34 -29.93
CA LYS A 6 -4.81 4.47 -28.88
C LYS A 6 -3.69 4.14 -27.87
N PHE A 7 -2.51 3.81 -28.35
CA PHE A 7 -1.35 3.54 -27.51
C PHE A 7 -0.92 4.76 -26.71
N ALA A 8 -0.82 5.95 -27.35
CA ALA A 8 -0.50 7.19 -26.65
C ALA A 8 -1.54 7.55 -25.58
N GLY A 9 -2.84 7.37 -25.88
CA GLY A 9 -3.92 7.60 -24.92
C GLY A 9 -3.84 6.66 -23.71
N GLN A 10 -3.58 5.38 -23.92
CA GLN A 10 -3.41 4.41 -22.83
C GLN A 10 -2.18 4.74 -21.97
N THR A 11 -1.05 5.05 -22.59
CA THR A 11 0.19 5.45 -21.89
C THR A 11 -0.03 6.71 -21.08
N ALA A 12 -0.74 7.70 -21.63
CA ALA A 12 -1.08 8.93 -20.91
C ALA A 12 -1.94 8.65 -19.67
N ILE A 13 -2.96 7.80 -19.77
CA ILE A 13 -3.83 7.43 -18.62
C ILE A 13 -3.01 6.76 -17.53
N TYR A 14 -2.13 5.81 -17.84
CA TYR A 14 -1.24 5.17 -16.86
C TYR A 14 -0.27 6.16 -16.23
N GLY A 15 0.36 7.02 -17.04
CA GLY A 15 1.30 8.02 -16.57
C GLY A 15 0.66 9.06 -15.66
N ILE A 16 -0.45 9.65 -16.08
CA ILE A 16 -1.20 10.66 -15.31
C ILE A 16 -1.67 10.05 -13.97
N SER A 17 -2.22 8.83 -13.98
CA SER A 17 -2.67 8.17 -12.75
C SER A 17 -1.54 7.99 -11.74
N THR A 18 -0.33 7.61 -12.21
CA THR A 18 0.83 7.40 -11.35
C THR A 18 1.38 8.71 -10.80
N VAL A 19 1.43 9.77 -11.63
CA VAL A 19 1.89 11.10 -11.21
C VAL A 19 0.90 11.72 -10.24
N ALA A 20 -0.40 11.66 -10.53
CA ALA A 20 -1.46 12.15 -9.65
C ALA A 20 -1.41 11.48 -8.27
N ALA A 21 -1.15 10.16 -8.24
CA ALA A 21 -0.94 9.41 -7.01
C ALA A 21 0.17 9.99 -6.13
N ARG A 22 1.34 10.23 -6.74
CA ARG A 22 2.49 10.78 -6.02
C ARG A 22 2.24 12.21 -5.55
N PHE A 23 1.58 13.00 -6.38
CA PHE A 23 1.24 14.38 -6.06
C PHE A 23 0.26 14.48 -4.89
N LEU A 24 -0.79 13.66 -4.88
CA LEU A 24 -1.76 13.60 -3.80
C LEU A 24 -1.12 13.17 -2.47
N ASN A 25 -0.22 12.18 -2.48
CA ASN A 25 0.52 11.78 -1.29
C ASN A 25 1.44 12.89 -0.76
N PHE A 26 1.97 13.74 -1.64
CA PHE A 26 2.79 14.89 -1.24
C PHE A 26 2.01 15.88 -0.36
N PHE A 27 0.70 16.04 -0.56
CA PHE A 27 -0.14 16.91 0.27
C PHE A 27 -0.28 16.44 1.72
N LEU A 28 -0.08 15.16 2.01
CA LEU A 28 -0.11 14.67 3.39
C LEU A 28 1.17 15.06 4.16
N THR A 29 2.28 15.28 3.48
CA THR A 29 3.58 15.57 4.13
C THR A 29 3.52 16.82 5.03
N PRO A 30 3.00 17.98 4.61
CA PRO A 30 2.87 19.14 5.49
C PRO A 30 1.99 18.88 6.72
N ILE A 31 0.94 18.07 6.56
CA ILE A 31 0.04 17.68 7.67
C ILE A 31 0.82 16.85 8.68
N TYR A 32 1.58 15.86 8.23
CA TYR A 32 2.40 15.02 9.12
C TYR A 32 3.48 15.81 9.85
N VAL A 33 4.18 16.69 9.15
CA VAL A 33 5.22 17.55 9.73
C VAL A 33 4.64 18.53 10.75
N GLY A 34 3.43 19.02 10.53
CA GLY A 34 2.74 19.91 11.46
C GLY A 34 2.18 19.23 12.71
N LEU A 35 1.83 17.95 12.61
CA LEU A 35 1.16 17.22 13.69
C LEU A 35 2.10 16.30 14.49
N TYR A 36 3.10 15.73 13.85
CA TYR A 36 4.01 14.78 14.48
C TYR A 36 5.34 15.43 14.85
N SER A 37 5.87 15.07 16.02
CA SER A 37 7.23 15.46 16.39
C SER A 37 8.26 14.87 15.41
N PRO A 38 9.45 15.49 15.23
CA PRO A 38 10.49 14.95 14.35
C PRO A 38 10.85 13.49 14.66
N LYS A 39 10.76 13.10 15.92
CA LYS A 39 11.01 11.74 16.40
C LYS A 39 9.99 10.74 15.85
N VAL A 40 8.71 11.07 15.94
CA VAL A 40 7.60 10.25 15.44
C VAL A 40 7.61 10.20 13.90
N TYR A 41 7.90 11.33 13.25
CA TYR A 41 8.07 11.39 11.80
C TYR A 41 9.25 10.54 11.33
N GLY A 42 10.29 10.40 12.15
CA GLY A 42 11.41 9.49 11.90
C GLY A 42 11.00 8.02 11.83
N ILE A 43 10.10 7.56 12.72
CA ILE A 43 9.51 6.20 12.66
C ILE A 43 8.83 5.97 11.32
N PHE A 44 7.95 6.89 10.94
CA PHE A 44 7.27 6.88 9.66
C PHE A 44 8.25 6.74 8.47
N SER A 45 9.28 7.59 8.42
CA SER A 45 10.25 7.61 7.32
C SER A 45 11.04 6.30 7.23
N VAL A 46 11.48 5.76 8.35
CA VAL A 46 12.21 4.48 8.41
C VAL A 46 11.33 3.33 7.93
N MET A 47 10.09 3.25 8.41
CA MET A 47 9.16 2.20 8.01
C MET A 47 8.88 2.18 6.51
N TYR A 48 8.59 3.35 5.92
CA TYR A 48 8.35 3.45 4.47
C TYR A 48 9.60 3.21 3.63
N SER A 49 10.79 3.54 4.12
CA SER A 49 12.06 3.23 3.45
C SER A 49 12.29 1.72 3.36
N TRP A 50 12.11 1.00 4.48
CA TRP A 50 12.16 -0.46 4.49
C TRP A 50 11.09 -1.10 3.61
N ALA A 51 9.85 -0.59 3.69
CA ALA A 51 8.75 -1.07 2.86
C ALA A 51 9.05 -0.92 1.37
N SER A 52 9.62 0.20 0.94
CA SER A 52 9.99 0.44 -0.46
C SER A 52 11.01 -0.58 -0.97
N MET A 53 12.03 -0.87 -0.16
CA MET A 53 13.05 -1.87 -0.50
C MET A 53 12.45 -3.29 -0.57
N LEU A 54 11.67 -3.67 0.44
CA LEU A 54 11.06 -5.01 0.52
C LEU A 54 10.00 -5.23 -0.57
N ASN A 55 9.24 -4.20 -0.95
CA ASN A 55 8.30 -4.28 -2.07
C ASN A 55 9.01 -4.63 -3.37
N ALA A 56 10.17 -4.02 -3.63
CA ALA A 56 10.96 -4.35 -4.83
C ALA A 56 11.48 -5.80 -4.79
N LEU A 57 11.88 -6.30 -3.61
CA LEU A 57 12.31 -7.69 -3.42
C LEU A 57 11.15 -8.67 -3.57
N LEU A 58 10.00 -8.41 -2.96
CA LEU A 58 8.83 -9.30 -3.02
C LEU A 58 8.20 -9.37 -4.42
N ALA A 59 8.28 -8.30 -5.18
CA ALA A 59 7.84 -8.30 -6.58
C ALA A 59 8.67 -9.25 -7.45
N PHE A 60 9.95 -9.51 -7.08
CA PHE A 60 10.88 -10.49 -7.65
C PHE A 60 10.90 -10.56 -9.18
N GLY A 61 10.62 -9.45 -9.86
CA GLY A 61 10.51 -9.41 -11.32
C GLY A 61 9.36 -10.24 -11.90
N MET A 62 8.42 -10.71 -11.06
CA MET A 62 7.34 -11.60 -11.48
C MET A 62 6.36 -10.94 -12.44
N GLU A 63 6.24 -9.62 -12.42
CA GLU A 63 5.48 -8.88 -13.42
C GLU A 63 6.11 -9.02 -14.83
N THR A 64 7.41 -8.81 -14.94
CA THR A 64 8.15 -9.00 -16.21
C THR A 64 8.09 -10.45 -16.68
N THR A 65 8.21 -11.39 -15.74
CA THR A 65 8.05 -12.82 -15.99
C THR A 65 6.67 -13.13 -16.54
N TYR A 66 5.62 -12.60 -15.94
CA TYR A 66 4.24 -12.75 -16.41
C TYR A 66 4.07 -12.28 -17.85
N PHE A 67 4.50 -11.06 -18.19
CA PHE A 67 4.40 -10.55 -19.56
C PHE A 67 5.21 -11.38 -20.57
N ARG A 68 6.41 -11.81 -20.19
CA ARG A 68 7.24 -12.68 -21.05
C ARG A 68 6.55 -13.99 -21.38
N TYR A 69 6.00 -14.67 -20.36
CA TYR A 69 5.32 -15.94 -20.56
C TYR A 69 3.98 -15.79 -21.26
N LEU A 70 3.27 -14.68 -21.03
CA LEU A 70 2.02 -14.37 -21.71
C LEU A 70 2.21 -14.28 -23.24
N ASN A 71 3.31 -13.67 -23.69
CA ASN A 71 3.66 -13.60 -25.10
C ASN A 71 4.18 -14.93 -25.67
N LYS A 72 4.78 -15.78 -24.84
CA LYS A 72 5.29 -17.09 -25.25
C LYS A 72 4.18 -18.15 -25.38
N TYR A 73 3.16 -18.08 -24.53
CA TYR A 73 2.06 -19.06 -24.43
C TYR A 73 0.72 -18.38 -24.70
N GLU A 74 0.53 -17.91 -25.92
CA GLU A 74 -0.67 -17.12 -26.31
C GLU A 74 -1.99 -17.90 -26.14
N ASN A 75 -1.95 -19.24 -26.30
CA ASN A 75 -3.12 -20.10 -26.17
C ASN A 75 -3.45 -20.49 -24.72
N ASP A 76 -2.53 -20.28 -23.78
CA ASP A 76 -2.64 -20.72 -22.39
C ASP A 76 -2.58 -19.55 -21.37
N LYS A 77 -3.08 -18.37 -21.75
CA LYS A 77 -2.97 -17.14 -20.94
C LYS A 77 -3.47 -17.30 -19.50
N GLN A 78 -4.54 -18.07 -19.29
CA GLN A 78 -5.08 -18.30 -17.94
C GLN A 78 -4.14 -19.20 -17.12
N LYS A 79 -3.49 -20.18 -17.71
CA LYS A 79 -2.48 -21.02 -17.07
C LYS A 79 -1.27 -20.19 -16.63
N VAL A 80 -0.81 -19.28 -17.51
CA VAL A 80 0.30 -18.37 -17.21
C VAL A 80 -0.06 -17.49 -15.99
N TYR A 81 -1.27 -16.93 -15.99
CA TYR A 81 -1.76 -16.14 -14.85
C TYR A 81 -1.77 -16.96 -13.56
N ASN A 82 -2.40 -18.12 -13.57
CA ASN A 82 -2.55 -18.96 -12.38
C ASN A 82 -1.19 -19.40 -11.81
N ASN A 83 -0.26 -19.84 -12.67
CA ASN A 83 1.06 -20.29 -12.25
C ASN A 83 1.88 -19.11 -11.67
N THR A 84 1.84 -17.95 -12.31
CA THR A 84 2.58 -16.77 -11.86
C THR A 84 2.00 -16.26 -10.54
N PHE A 85 0.67 -16.20 -10.44
CA PHE A 85 0.00 -15.80 -9.20
C PHE A 85 0.26 -16.78 -8.06
N PHE A 86 0.24 -18.09 -8.33
CA PHE A 86 0.59 -19.12 -7.35
C PHE A 86 2.02 -18.96 -6.84
N THR A 87 2.98 -18.71 -7.75
CA THR A 87 4.38 -18.49 -7.37
C THR A 87 4.53 -17.27 -6.46
N VAL A 88 3.88 -16.14 -6.80
CA VAL A 88 3.88 -14.94 -5.94
C VAL A 88 3.23 -15.23 -4.60
N SER A 89 2.11 -15.95 -4.60
CA SER A 89 1.43 -16.34 -3.35
C SER A 89 2.32 -17.18 -2.45
N LEU A 90 3.12 -18.09 -3.01
CA LEU A 90 4.06 -18.90 -2.25
C LEU A 90 5.19 -18.03 -1.66
N ILE A 91 5.73 -17.08 -2.43
CA ILE A 91 6.72 -16.11 -1.94
C ILE A 91 6.15 -15.29 -0.78
N VAL A 92 4.92 -14.80 -0.94
CA VAL A 92 4.26 -14.00 0.10
C VAL A 92 3.97 -14.83 1.35
N LEU A 93 3.52 -16.08 1.22
CA LEU A 93 3.32 -16.98 2.36
C LEU A 93 4.62 -17.25 3.11
N THR A 94 5.70 -17.48 2.38
CA THR A 94 7.03 -17.66 2.97
C THR A 94 7.47 -16.39 3.71
N PHE A 95 7.30 -15.22 3.08
CA PHE A 95 7.58 -13.93 3.70
C PHE A 95 6.77 -13.73 4.98
N LEU A 96 5.46 -13.99 4.96
CA LEU A 96 4.59 -13.88 6.14
C LEU A 96 5.07 -14.79 7.27
N LEU A 97 5.35 -16.07 6.95
CA LEU A 97 5.82 -17.03 7.94
C LEU A 97 7.10 -16.54 8.64
N PHE A 98 8.13 -16.20 7.88
CA PHE A 98 9.40 -15.75 8.45
C PHE A 98 9.27 -14.41 9.18
N SER A 99 8.52 -13.44 8.62
CA SER A 99 8.36 -12.14 9.23
C SER A 99 7.60 -12.20 10.56
N PHE A 100 6.61 -13.09 10.70
CA PHE A 100 5.89 -13.25 11.96
C PHE A 100 6.66 -14.05 13.00
N LEU A 101 7.50 -15.00 12.59
CA LEU A 101 8.38 -15.74 13.50
C LEU A 101 9.42 -14.81 14.17
N PHE A 102 9.89 -13.81 13.45
CA PHE A 102 10.96 -12.89 13.89
C PHE A 102 10.48 -11.45 14.09
N VAL A 103 9.18 -11.22 14.29
CA VAL A 103 8.63 -9.86 14.35
C VAL A 103 9.24 -9.01 15.47
N ASP A 104 9.48 -9.58 16.64
CA ASP A 104 10.03 -8.89 17.79
C ASP A 104 11.54 -8.62 17.61
N ASP A 105 12.27 -9.55 17.00
CA ASP A 105 13.67 -9.37 16.63
C ASP A 105 13.84 -8.27 15.58
N ILE A 106 12.99 -8.28 14.55
CA ILE A 106 12.93 -7.23 13.52
C ILE A 106 12.64 -5.88 14.15
N ALA A 107 11.65 -5.81 15.06
CA ALA A 107 11.29 -4.59 15.76
C ALA A 107 12.47 -4.05 16.56
N THR A 108 13.13 -4.91 17.33
CA THR A 108 14.31 -4.56 18.13
C THR A 108 15.47 -4.10 17.26
N TRP A 109 15.69 -4.77 16.12
CA TRP A 109 16.76 -4.44 15.20
C TRP A 109 16.56 -3.09 14.50
N ILE A 110 15.34 -2.82 14.02
CA ILE A 110 15.02 -1.54 13.35
C ILE A 110 15.02 -0.38 14.35
N GLN A 111 14.66 -0.64 15.60
CA GLN A 111 14.58 0.35 16.67
C GLN A 111 15.98 0.76 17.23
N ARG A 112 17.06 0.07 16.85
CA ARG A 112 18.43 0.34 17.35
C ARG A 112 18.82 1.81 17.17
N GLY A 113 18.95 2.52 18.32
CA GLY A 113 19.40 3.92 18.38
C GLY A 113 18.29 4.96 18.29
N ASN A 114 17.03 4.57 18.07
CA ASN A 114 15.87 5.45 18.04
C ASN A 114 14.84 5.05 19.10
N VAL A 115 14.01 5.96 19.44
CA VAL A 115 12.77 5.92 20.21
C VAL A 115 12.31 4.55 20.70
N ASN A 116 12.35 4.35 22.00
CA ASN A 116 11.70 3.23 22.69
C ASN A 116 10.17 3.42 22.60
N ASP A 117 9.57 3.06 21.47
CA ASP A 117 8.12 3.12 21.26
C ASP A 117 7.54 1.71 21.47
N PRO A 118 6.66 1.51 22.45
CA PRO A 118 6.09 0.20 22.77
C PRO A 118 5.22 -0.37 21.63
N ASP A 119 4.74 0.48 20.73
CA ASP A 119 3.93 0.06 19.58
C ASP A 119 4.76 -0.35 18.34
N TYR A 120 6.09 -0.31 18.42
CA TYR A 120 6.96 -0.56 17.25
C TYR A 120 6.71 -1.92 16.59
N ALA A 121 6.59 -2.98 17.38
CA ALA A 121 6.25 -4.33 16.88
C ALA A 121 4.87 -4.36 16.20
N ARG A 122 3.92 -3.54 16.66
CA ARG A 122 2.60 -3.39 16.04
C ARG A 122 2.72 -2.71 14.67
N TYR A 123 3.55 -1.69 14.54
CA TYR A 123 3.80 -1.03 13.25
C TYR A 123 4.42 -1.99 12.25
N ILE A 124 5.38 -2.81 12.67
CA ILE A 124 5.97 -3.87 11.83
C ILE A 124 4.90 -4.84 11.34
N LYS A 125 3.98 -5.28 12.20
CA LYS A 125 2.88 -6.17 11.80
C LYS A 125 2.00 -5.54 10.72
N TYR A 126 1.67 -4.25 10.84
CA TYR A 126 0.94 -3.55 9.78
C TYR A 126 1.72 -3.53 8.46
N PHE A 127 3.02 -3.26 8.50
CA PHE A 127 3.85 -3.28 7.30
C PHE A 127 3.99 -4.67 6.68
N ILE A 128 4.08 -5.73 7.47
CA ILE A 128 4.07 -7.11 6.98
C ILE A 128 2.80 -7.38 6.17
N TYR A 129 1.63 -6.98 6.68
CA TYR A 129 0.37 -7.14 5.97
C TYR A 129 0.26 -6.25 4.73
N ILE A 130 0.72 -4.99 4.80
CA ILE A 130 0.75 -4.08 3.65
C ILE A 130 1.61 -4.66 2.54
N LEU A 131 2.83 -5.09 2.84
CA LEU A 131 3.76 -5.68 1.89
C LEU A 131 3.20 -6.96 1.25
N ALA A 132 2.56 -7.82 2.04
CA ALA A 132 1.90 -9.01 1.55
C ALA A 132 0.75 -8.66 0.59
N ALA A 133 -0.09 -7.70 0.96
CA ALA A 133 -1.20 -7.25 0.12
C ALA A 133 -0.71 -6.63 -1.19
N ASP A 134 0.29 -5.76 -1.11
CA ASP A 134 0.87 -5.10 -2.28
C ASP A 134 1.54 -6.10 -3.23
N ALA A 135 2.28 -7.07 -2.70
CA ALA A 135 2.91 -8.13 -3.50
C ALA A 135 1.87 -9.03 -4.20
N LEU A 136 0.80 -9.42 -3.50
CA LEU A 136 -0.30 -10.18 -4.10
C LEU A 136 -1.03 -9.39 -5.19
N ALA A 137 -1.07 -8.08 -5.12
CA ALA A 137 -1.70 -7.22 -6.13
C ALA A 137 -0.90 -7.12 -7.45
N VAL A 138 0.40 -7.45 -7.44
CA VAL A 138 1.30 -7.27 -8.61
C VAL A 138 0.76 -7.99 -9.86
N ILE A 139 0.45 -9.28 -9.74
CA ILE A 139 0.02 -10.08 -10.90
C ILE A 139 -1.40 -9.74 -11.36
N PRO A 140 -2.40 -9.55 -10.49
CA PRO A 140 -3.70 -9.02 -10.89
C PRO A 140 -3.62 -7.67 -11.61
N PHE A 141 -2.80 -6.72 -11.13
CA PHE A 141 -2.56 -5.47 -11.85
C PHE A 141 -1.90 -5.67 -13.21
N ALA A 142 -0.93 -6.58 -13.31
CA ALA A 142 -0.30 -6.93 -14.57
C ALA A 142 -1.33 -7.52 -15.56
N LYS A 143 -2.27 -8.35 -15.08
CA LYS A 143 -3.37 -8.89 -15.89
C LYS A 143 -4.28 -7.77 -16.40
N VAL A 144 -4.72 -6.84 -15.56
CA VAL A 144 -5.54 -5.69 -15.98
C VAL A 144 -4.85 -4.89 -17.10
N ARG A 145 -3.53 -4.73 -17.04
CA ARG A 145 -2.74 -4.08 -18.10
C ARG A 145 -2.63 -4.94 -19.36
N ALA A 146 -2.38 -6.23 -19.22
CA ALA A 146 -2.33 -7.18 -20.34
C ALA A 146 -3.65 -7.26 -21.10
N ASP A 147 -4.78 -7.17 -20.39
CA ASP A 147 -6.13 -7.14 -20.96
C ASP A 147 -6.47 -5.80 -21.65
N GLY A 148 -5.55 -4.82 -21.63
CA GLY A 148 -5.77 -3.50 -22.25
C GLY A 148 -6.86 -2.68 -21.58
N ARG A 149 -7.00 -2.77 -20.25
CA ARG A 149 -8.02 -2.07 -19.45
C ARG A 149 -7.44 -0.91 -18.62
N PRO A 150 -6.91 0.16 -19.26
CA PRO A 150 -6.23 1.24 -18.54
C PRO A 150 -7.15 1.99 -17.58
N VAL A 151 -8.42 2.16 -17.95
CA VAL A 151 -9.40 2.85 -17.10
C VAL A 151 -9.63 2.09 -15.80
N ARG A 152 -9.83 0.75 -15.86
CA ARG A 152 -9.96 -0.08 -14.65
C ARG A 152 -8.72 0.03 -13.75
N TYR A 153 -7.53 -0.05 -14.33
CA TYR A 153 -6.27 0.14 -13.61
C TYR A 153 -6.24 1.47 -12.86
N SER A 154 -6.53 2.57 -13.57
CA SER A 154 -6.51 3.93 -13.03
C SER A 154 -7.56 4.13 -11.94
N ILE A 155 -8.77 3.62 -12.12
CA ILE A 155 -9.84 3.69 -11.12
C ILE A 155 -9.40 3.00 -9.83
N ILE A 156 -8.85 1.78 -9.91
CA ILE A 156 -8.40 1.03 -8.73
C ILE A 156 -7.28 1.80 -8.00
N LYS A 157 -6.30 2.33 -8.75
CA LYS A 157 -5.24 3.17 -8.17
C LYS A 157 -5.79 4.43 -7.52
N PHE A 158 -6.76 5.08 -8.13
CA PHE A 158 -7.38 6.29 -7.60
C PHE A 158 -8.18 5.99 -6.31
N ILE A 159 -8.95 4.90 -6.29
CA ILE A 159 -9.68 4.46 -5.08
C ILE A 159 -8.68 4.15 -3.95
N ASN A 160 -7.57 3.46 -4.24
CA ASN A 160 -6.52 3.21 -3.25
C ASN A 160 -6.03 4.52 -2.60
N ILE A 161 -5.70 5.52 -3.41
CA ILE A 161 -5.21 6.81 -2.94
C ILE A 161 -6.27 7.56 -2.15
N LEU A 162 -7.51 7.61 -2.66
CA LEU A 162 -8.62 8.27 -1.95
C LEU A 162 -8.89 7.60 -0.61
N THR A 163 -8.85 6.26 -0.55
CA THR A 163 -8.99 5.51 0.69
C THR A 163 -7.88 5.86 1.67
N PHE A 164 -6.63 5.84 1.20
CA PHE A 164 -5.49 6.19 2.04
C PHE A 164 -5.56 7.61 2.58
N ILE A 165 -5.78 8.59 1.71
CA ILE A 165 -5.86 10.01 2.10
C ILE A 165 -7.09 10.27 2.98
N GLY A 166 -8.25 9.75 2.57
CA GLY A 166 -9.50 9.94 3.29
C GLY A 166 -9.43 9.40 4.72
N LEU A 167 -8.89 8.19 4.91
CA LEU A 167 -8.69 7.61 6.23
C LEU A 167 -7.63 8.36 7.04
N ASN A 168 -6.55 8.82 6.43
CA ASN A 168 -5.57 9.66 7.12
C ASN A 168 -6.20 10.95 7.62
N LEU A 169 -6.92 11.68 6.78
CA LEU A 169 -7.61 12.90 7.19
C LEU A 169 -8.66 12.61 8.28
N LEU A 170 -9.40 11.50 8.14
CA LEU A 170 -10.38 11.09 9.13
C LEU A 170 -9.74 10.86 10.51
N PHE A 171 -8.69 10.04 10.56
CA PHE A 171 -8.04 9.67 11.83
C PHE A 171 -7.21 10.83 12.43
N ILE A 172 -6.54 11.61 11.59
CA ILE A 172 -5.52 12.57 12.07
C ILE A 172 -6.09 13.99 12.22
N VAL A 173 -7.13 14.33 11.47
CA VAL A 173 -7.73 15.68 11.51
C VAL A 173 -9.15 15.65 12.05
N VAL A 174 -10.04 14.82 11.46
CA VAL A 174 -11.46 14.86 11.78
C VAL A 174 -11.76 14.32 13.19
N PHE A 175 -11.20 13.18 13.58
CA PHE A 175 -11.43 12.61 14.90
C PHE A 175 -10.93 13.49 16.05
N PRO A 176 -9.72 14.08 16.02
CA PRO A 176 -9.30 15.07 16.99
C PRO A 176 -10.25 16.27 17.09
N LEU A 177 -10.74 16.78 15.95
CA LEU A 177 -11.70 17.89 15.95
C LEU A 177 -13.03 17.49 16.60
N ILE A 178 -13.57 16.32 16.28
CA ILE A 178 -14.82 15.82 16.90
C ILE A 178 -14.66 15.72 18.41
N ILE A 179 -13.54 15.20 18.89
CA ILE A 179 -13.26 15.04 20.33
C ILE A 179 -13.11 16.41 21.00
N LYS A 180 -12.34 17.32 20.38
CA LYS A 180 -12.06 18.65 20.95
C LYS A 180 -13.31 19.53 21.05
N GLU A 181 -14.13 19.51 20.01
CA GLU A 181 -15.35 20.35 19.94
C GLU A 181 -16.57 19.67 20.60
N GLY A 182 -16.43 18.43 21.09
CA GLY A 182 -17.52 17.69 21.73
C GLY A 182 -18.69 17.38 20.79
N TRP A 183 -18.42 17.17 19.49
CA TRP A 183 -19.47 16.88 18.52
C TRP A 183 -20.08 15.49 18.75
N PHE A 184 -21.22 15.26 18.12
CA PHE A 184 -21.90 13.98 18.18
C PHE A 184 -20.94 12.81 17.84
N GLY A 185 -20.86 11.84 18.75
CA GLY A 185 -19.94 10.70 18.62
C GLY A 185 -18.59 10.85 19.34
N ALA A 186 -18.28 12.01 19.93
CA ALA A 186 -17.03 12.22 20.69
C ALA A 186 -16.85 11.19 21.81
N GLU A 187 -17.92 10.82 22.52
CA GLU A 187 -17.89 9.83 23.61
C GLU A 187 -17.43 8.45 23.14
N TYR A 188 -17.83 8.03 21.93
CA TYR A 188 -17.40 6.76 21.34
C TYR A 188 -15.92 6.77 20.94
N LEU A 189 -15.42 7.94 20.50
CA LEU A 189 -14.03 8.10 20.07
C LEU A 189 -13.07 8.13 21.24
N THR A 190 -13.41 8.83 22.32
CA THR A 190 -12.53 8.99 23.51
C THR A 190 -12.12 7.67 24.14
N GLY A 191 -12.93 6.61 23.99
CA GLY A 191 -12.65 5.29 24.58
C GLY A 191 -11.51 4.51 23.91
N TRP A 192 -11.20 4.78 22.65
CA TRP A 192 -10.20 4.02 21.91
C TRP A 192 -9.21 4.87 21.09
N TYR A 193 -9.54 6.13 20.83
CA TYR A 193 -8.71 7.03 20.05
C TYR A 193 -7.46 7.45 20.83
N ARG A 194 -6.31 7.41 20.18
CA ARG A 194 -5.02 7.83 20.74
C ARG A 194 -4.51 9.03 19.96
N GLU A 195 -4.55 10.20 20.56
CA GLU A 195 -4.03 11.43 19.93
C GLU A 195 -2.54 11.30 19.58
N GLY A 196 -2.16 11.72 18.37
CA GLY A 196 -0.78 11.69 17.92
C GLY A 196 -0.21 10.30 17.61
N TRP A 197 -1.03 9.24 17.64
CA TRP A 197 -0.55 7.89 17.34
C TRP A 197 -0.30 7.68 15.85
N VAL A 198 0.96 7.48 15.48
CA VAL A 198 1.38 7.29 14.08
C VAL A 198 0.82 6.02 13.42
N GLY A 199 0.38 5.08 14.22
CA GLY A 199 -0.23 3.84 13.73
C GLY A 199 -1.45 4.05 12.83
N TYR A 200 -2.17 5.17 12.97
CA TYR A 200 -3.28 5.50 12.08
C TYR A 200 -2.87 5.64 10.62
N VAL A 201 -1.67 6.16 10.35
CA VAL A 201 -1.12 6.25 9.00
C VAL A 201 -0.94 4.86 8.40
N PHE A 202 -0.42 3.93 9.20
CA PHE A 202 -0.16 2.57 8.77
C PHE A 202 -1.46 1.76 8.59
N VAL A 203 -2.41 1.92 9.50
CA VAL A 203 -3.76 1.32 9.36
C VAL A 203 -4.46 1.83 8.10
N SER A 204 -4.40 3.14 7.82
CA SER A 204 -4.96 3.72 6.61
C SER A 204 -4.36 3.13 5.34
N ASN A 205 -3.03 2.90 5.33
CA ASN A 205 -2.35 2.25 4.22
C ASN A 205 -2.77 0.78 4.08
N LEU A 206 -2.81 0.04 5.19
CA LEU A 206 -3.26 -1.35 5.18
C LEU A 206 -4.67 -1.48 4.59
N ILE A 207 -5.61 -0.66 5.03
CA ILE A 207 -6.98 -0.67 4.52
C ILE A 207 -7.00 -0.36 3.02
N ALA A 208 -6.23 0.63 2.57
CA ALA A 208 -6.12 0.98 1.15
C ALA A 208 -5.56 -0.18 0.30
N SER A 209 -4.54 -0.90 0.79
CA SER A 209 -3.98 -2.07 0.12
C SER A 209 -4.98 -3.24 0.08
N LEU A 210 -5.72 -3.49 1.16
CA LEU A 210 -6.78 -4.50 1.20
C LEU A 210 -7.94 -4.17 0.25
N VAL A 211 -8.40 -2.91 0.22
CA VAL A 211 -9.40 -2.44 -0.75
C VAL A 211 -8.93 -2.66 -2.17
N THR A 212 -7.66 -2.40 -2.45
CA THR A 212 -7.06 -2.67 -3.77
C THR A 212 -7.14 -4.13 -4.15
N LEU A 213 -6.79 -5.05 -3.24
CA LEU A 213 -6.91 -6.49 -3.48
C LEU A 213 -8.36 -6.90 -3.77
N LEU A 214 -9.31 -6.39 -3.00
CA LEU A 214 -10.75 -6.66 -3.22
C LEU A 214 -11.22 -6.19 -4.59
N LEU A 215 -10.80 -5.02 -5.05
CA LEU A 215 -11.16 -4.48 -6.36
C LEU A 215 -10.47 -5.20 -7.53
N LEU A 216 -9.37 -5.90 -7.27
CA LEU A 216 -8.65 -6.70 -8.26
C LEU A 216 -9.22 -8.10 -8.40
N THR A 217 -10.05 -8.57 -7.48
CA THR A 217 -10.81 -9.82 -7.65
C THR A 217 -11.73 -9.72 -8.87
N PRO A 218 -11.94 -10.83 -9.61
CA PRO A 218 -12.73 -10.85 -10.84
C PRO A 218 -14.18 -10.44 -10.61
#